data_3460704a7e89e881943a55560f169476
#
_entry.id   3460704a7e89e881943a55560f169476
#
_cell.length_a   1.000
_cell.length_b   1.000
_cell.length_c   1.000
_cell.angle_alpha   90.00
_cell.angle_beta   90.00
_cell.angle_gamma   90.00
#
_symmetry.space_group_name_H-M   'P 1'
#
loop_
_entity.id
_entity.type
_entity.pdbx_description
1 polymer ?
#
loop_
_entity_poly.entity_id
_entity_poly.type
_entity_poly.pdbx_seq_one_letter_code
_entity_poly.pdbx_strand_id
1 'polypeptide(L)'
;MGLDYSIAPGQACGLRSSLSDDLGGLPAAWRARLAERESCVCRVEVNVGRKGFTGTGFLVAPDVVITNFHVLAPLLPAAWPSRSPVPRTRPKGLVVRFDYQRHEDGLEFPSHVRRPALEDWLIDFSPQSRVDRLPDPKTAVPELDELDYVLFRLEEEPVTPSDGGEPVRLPAGRGWIEVPSAFARFEADTPLFILQHPSGEPLQLALDTQSIIGENGNGTRVFHRTNTLPGSSGSPCFNQNWELVALHRGRDPNFDSDALAYNSAVPFAAVTALLENRGLANTLRPSS
;
A
#
# COMPACT_ATOMS: atom_id res chain seq x y z
N MET A 1 -5.11 -5.52 32.02
CA MET A 1 -6.43 -5.64 31.40
C MET A 1 -6.21 -6.26 30.03
N GLY A 2 -6.52 -7.54 29.88
CA GLY A 2 -6.39 -8.25 28.61
C GLY A 2 -7.51 -7.80 27.68
N LEU A 3 -7.15 -7.37 26.47
CA LEU A 3 -8.11 -7.12 25.41
C LEU A 3 -8.50 -8.49 24.85
N ASP A 4 -9.73 -8.88 25.08
CA ASP A 4 -10.33 -10.12 24.55
C ASP A 4 -10.66 -9.91 23.07
N TYR A 5 -9.87 -10.51 22.19
CA TYR A 5 -10.09 -10.50 20.73
C TYR A 5 -11.04 -11.62 20.30
N SER A 6 -12.14 -11.83 21.00
CA SER A 6 -13.18 -12.74 20.54
C SER A 6 -13.89 -12.12 19.32
N ILE A 7 -13.62 -12.67 18.13
CA ILE A 7 -14.37 -12.37 16.90
C ILE A 7 -15.82 -12.79 17.17
N ALA A 8 -16.77 -11.87 17.05
CA ALA A 8 -18.17 -12.18 17.20
C ALA A 8 -18.58 -13.32 16.23
N PRO A 9 -19.38 -14.30 16.67
CA PRO A 9 -19.70 -15.51 15.88
C PRO A 9 -20.31 -15.25 14.48
N GLY A 10 -20.88 -14.07 14.25
CA GLY A 10 -21.43 -13.67 12.95
C GLY A 10 -20.40 -13.27 11.89
N GLN A 11 -19.21 -12.80 12.30
CA GLN A 11 -18.15 -12.42 11.34
C GLN A 11 -17.43 -13.64 10.75
N ALA A 12 -17.31 -14.73 11.51
CA ALA A 12 -16.72 -15.97 11.02
C ALA A 12 -17.58 -16.67 9.96
N CYS A 13 -18.88 -16.44 9.96
CA CYS A 13 -19.82 -17.03 9.00
C CYS A 13 -19.72 -16.38 7.61
N GLY A 14 -19.46 -15.06 7.54
CA GLY A 14 -19.30 -14.33 6.28
C GLY A 14 -18.05 -14.73 5.49
N LEU A 15 -16.96 -15.06 6.18
CA LEU A 15 -15.71 -15.54 5.54
C LEU A 15 -15.93 -16.90 4.84
N ARG A 16 -16.77 -17.76 5.41
CA ARG A 16 -17.06 -19.09 4.86
C ARG A 16 -17.90 -19.04 3.59
N SER A 17 -18.84 -18.11 3.48
CA SER A 17 -19.72 -18.02 2.33
C SER A 17 -19.08 -17.36 1.10
N SER A 18 -18.03 -16.52 1.29
CA SER A 18 -17.37 -15.81 0.19
C SER A 18 -16.12 -16.50 -0.34
N LEU A 19 -15.50 -17.43 0.42
CA LEU A 19 -14.20 -18.02 0.07
C LEU A 19 -14.23 -19.47 -0.38
N SER A 20 -15.27 -20.25 -0.09
CA SER A 20 -15.51 -21.55 -0.70
C SER A 20 -16.84 -22.15 -0.23
N ASP A 21 -17.69 -22.52 -1.14
CA ASP A 21 -18.92 -23.28 -0.84
C ASP A 21 -18.67 -24.74 -0.44
N ASP A 22 -17.42 -25.25 -0.51
CA ASP A 22 -17.21 -26.71 -0.46
C ASP A 22 -16.32 -27.27 0.64
N LEU A 23 -15.47 -26.54 1.38
CA LEU A 23 -14.45 -27.23 2.21
C LEU A 23 -14.10 -26.62 3.58
N GLY A 24 -14.86 -25.80 4.20
CA GLY A 24 -14.69 -25.41 5.61
C GLY A 24 -13.31 -24.86 6.04
N GLY A 25 -12.40 -24.54 5.11
CA GLY A 25 -11.06 -23.98 5.36
C GLY A 25 -10.46 -23.29 4.15
N LEU A 26 -9.54 -22.34 4.38
CA LEU A 26 -8.84 -21.64 3.32
C LEU A 26 -7.90 -22.61 2.57
N PRO A 27 -7.98 -22.69 1.22
CA PRO A 27 -7.11 -23.56 0.42
C PRO A 27 -5.61 -23.30 0.67
N ALA A 28 -4.78 -24.33 0.58
CA ALA A 28 -3.33 -24.18 0.74
C ALA A 28 -2.76 -23.15 -0.25
N ALA A 29 -3.23 -23.15 -1.50
CA ALA A 29 -2.84 -22.19 -2.52
C ALA A 29 -3.19 -20.74 -2.14
N TRP A 30 -4.33 -20.50 -1.47
CA TRP A 30 -4.71 -19.17 -1.01
C TRP A 30 -3.74 -18.64 0.07
N ARG A 31 -3.35 -19.53 1.02
CA ARG A 31 -2.37 -19.18 2.06
C ARG A 31 -0.97 -18.97 1.51
N ALA A 32 -0.57 -19.76 0.51
CA ALA A 32 0.71 -19.58 -0.17
C ALA A 32 0.79 -18.20 -0.86
N ARG A 33 -0.29 -17.79 -1.54
CA ARG A 33 -0.37 -16.45 -2.15
C ARG A 33 -0.31 -15.33 -1.13
N LEU A 34 -0.92 -15.48 0.04
CA LEU A 34 -0.78 -14.51 1.13
C LEU A 34 0.70 -14.31 1.48
N ALA A 35 1.44 -15.41 1.75
CA ALA A 35 2.86 -15.34 2.11
C ALA A 35 3.72 -14.68 1.00
N GLU A 36 3.43 -14.98 -0.27
CA GLU A 36 4.06 -14.33 -1.41
C GLU A 36 3.80 -12.80 -1.40
N ARG A 37 2.56 -12.37 -1.17
CA ARG A 37 2.20 -10.94 -1.13
C ARG A 37 2.82 -10.24 0.08
N GLU A 38 2.84 -10.88 1.26
CA GLU A 38 3.49 -10.34 2.46
C GLU A 38 4.97 -10.03 2.22
N SER A 39 5.69 -10.91 1.53
CA SER A 39 7.10 -10.71 1.22
C SER A 39 7.39 -9.49 0.35
N CYS A 40 6.41 -9.03 -0.42
CA CYS A 40 6.53 -7.87 -1.32
C CYS A 40 6.20 -6.54 -0.64
N VAL A 41 5.62 -6.55 0.57
CA VAL A 41 5.20 -5.34 1.28
C VAL A 41 6.31 -4.84 2.19
N CYS A 42 6.47 -3.53 2.29
CA CYS A 42 7.48 -2.89 3.11
C CYS A 42 6.90 -1.73 3.93
N ARG A 43 7.47 -1.50 5.10
CA ARG A 43 7.29 -0.24 5.83
C ARG A 43 8.13 0.84 5.17
N VAL A 44 7.51 1.96 4.82
CA VAL A 44 8.17 3.17 4.32
C VAL A 44 8.48 4.06 5.51
N GLU A 45 9.77 4.40 5.71
CA GLU A 45 10.25 5.24 6.80
C GLU A 45 10.78 6.56 6.22
N VAL A 46 10.20 7.67 6.69
CA VAL A 46 10.51 9.02 6.23
C VAL A 46 10.99 9.84 7.41
N ASN A 47 12.23 10.30 7.37
CA ASN A 47 12.85 11.09 8.42
C ASN A 47 13.23 12.49 7.93
N VAL A 48 12.68 13.53 8.58
CA VAL A 48 12.96 14.93 8.27
C VAL A 48 13.43 15.63 9.55
N GLY A 49 14.73 15.85 9.68
CA GLY A 49 15.33 16.36 10.90
C GLY A 49 15.09 15.39 12.06
N ARG A 50 14.32 15.83 13.07
CA ARG A 50 13.97 15.01 14.26
C ARG A 50 12.58 14.37 14.16
N LYS A 51 11.84 14.57 13.06
CA LYS A 51 10.50 14.02 12.87
C LYS A 51 10.57 12.78 12.00
N GLY A 52 9.95 11.69 12.47
CA GLY A 52 9.75 10.46 11.71
C GLY A 52 8.29 10.33 11.29
N PHE A 53 8.09 9.86 10.08
CA PHE A 53 6.78 9.50 9.53
C PHE A 53 6.89 8.08 8.97
N THR A 54 5.80 7.35 9.01
CA THR A 54 5.74 6.00 8.45
C THR A 54 4.58 5.86 7.50
N GLY A 55 4.76 5.00 6.52
CA GLY A 55 3.74 4.53 5.59
C GLY A 55 3.98 3.08 5.25
N THR A 56 3.19 2.58 4.35
CA THR A 56 3.35 1.26 3.74
C THR A 56 3.67 1.44 2.26
N GLY A 57 4.41 0.53 1.67
CA GLY A 57 4.68 0.45 0.25
C GLY A 57 4.81 -1.00 -0.19
N PHE A 58 4.90 -1.25 -1.47
CA PHE A 58 5.10 -2.59 -1.99
C PHE A 58 5.83 -2.60 -3.33
N LEU A 59 6.49 -3.72 -3.63
CA LEU A 59 7.16 -3.93 -4.90
C LEU A 59 6.14 -4.20 -6.02
N VAL A 60 6.26 -3.47 -7.12
CA VAL A 60 5.51 -3.67 -8.39
C VAL A 60 6.43 -4.11 -9.53
N ALA A 61 7.74 -4.15 -9.27
CA ALA A 61 8.80 -4.71 -10.09
C ALA A 61 9.96 -5.09 -9.15
N PRO A 62 11.01 -5.79 -9.61
CA PRO A 62 12.10 -6.29 -8.74
C PRO A 62 12.76 -5.23 -7.86
N ASP A 63 12.82 -3.99 -8.33
CA ASP A 63 13.48 -2.86 -7.69
C ASP A 63 12.57 -1.61 -7.61
N VAL A 64 11.29 -1.71 -7.94
CA VAL A 64 10.36 -0.58 -7.97
C VAL A 64 9.30 -0.70 -6.87
N VAL A 65 9.28 0.30 -5.99
CA VAL A 65 8.28 0.44 -4.94
C VAL A 65 7.26 1.50 -5.31
N ILE A 66 5.98 1.22 -5.00
CA ILE A 66 4.90 2.19 -4.98
C ILE A 66 4.45 2.46 -3.54
N THR A 67 4.14 3.71 -3.24
CA THR A 67 3.48 4.16 -2.02
C THR A 67 2.65 5.42 -2.32
N ASN A 68 1.99 6.01 -1.33
CA ASN A 68 1.31 7.28 -1.54
C ASN A 68 2.28 8.47 -1.63
N PHE A 69 1.90 9.47 -2.44
CA PHE A 69 2.65 10.72 -2.56
C PHE A 69 2.74 11.47 -1.23
N HIS A 70 1.63 11.56 -0.47
CA HIS A 70 1.61 12.27 0.81
C HIS A 70 2.55 11.65 1.86
N VAL A 71 2.90 10.36 1.75
CA VAL A 71 3.89 9.71 2.62
C VAL A 71 5.27 10.29 2.41
N LEU A 72 5.66 10.56 1.15
CA LEU A 72 6.95 11.13 0.78
C LEU A 72 6.95 12.66 0.73
N ALA A 73 5.79 13.30 0.74
CA ALA A 73 5.66 14.76 0.64
C ALA A 73 6.56 15.54 1.63
N PRO A 74 6.80 15.08 2.88
CA PRO A 74 7.71 15.79 3.78
C PRO A 74 9.17 15.87 3.32
N LEU A 75 9.60 14.99 2.41
CA LEU A 75 10.95 14.97 1.82
C LEU A 75 11.05 15.75 0.52
N LEU A 76 9.91 16.13 -0.06
CA LEU A 76 9.85 16.78 -1.35
C LEU A 76 9.82 18.31 -1.18
N PRO A 77 10.41 19.07 -2.13
CA PRO A 77 10.37 20.53 -2.06
C PRO A 77 8.95 21.07 -1.95
N ALA A 78 8.70 22.09 -1.14
CA ALA A 78 7.39 22.69 -0.92
C ALA A 78 6.72 23.23 -2.21
N ALA A 79 7.51 23.50 -3.26
CA ALA A 79 7.03 23.94 -4.57
C ALA A 79 6.53 22.78 -5.46
N TRP A 80 6.63 21.54 -5.00
CA TRP A 80 6.08 20.40 -5.70
C TRP A 80 4.54 20.33 -5.48
N PRO A 81 3.71 20.23 -6.50
CA PRO A 81 3.87 19.45 -7.74
C PRO A 81 3.93 20.27 -9.03
N SER A 82 4.38 21.51 -9.02
CA SER A 82 4.70 22.12 -10.31
C SER A 82 5.89 21.38 -10.88
N ARG A 83 5.79 20.83 -12.07
CA ARG A 83 6.75 20.05 -12.87
C ARG A 83 8.21 20.57 -12.90
N SER A 84 8.70 21.08 -11.77
CA SER A 84 10.10 21.41 -11.55
C SER A 84 10.93 20.14 -11.61
N PRO A 85 12.19 20.21 -12.03
CA PRO A 85 13.00 19.02 -12.26
C PRO A 85 12.97 18.12 -11.03
N VAL A 86 12.63 16.87 -11.28
CA VAL A 86 12.66 15.79 -10.29
C VAL A 86 14.02 15.80 -9.58
N PRO A 87 14.07 15.74 -8.24
CA PRO A 87 15.34 15.59 -7.54
C PRO A 87 16.07 14.35 -8.03
N ARG A 88 17.19 14.50 -8.75
CA ARG A 88 17.96 13.38 -9.30
C ARG A 88 18.59 12.56 -8.19
N THR A 89 18.97 13.20 -7.09
CA THR A 89 19.62 12.53 -5.95
C THR A 89 18.55 12.11 -4.93
N ARG A 90 18.65 10.88 -4.44
CA ARG A 90 17.74 10.34 -3.41
C ARG A 90 17.69 11.21 -2.16
N PRO A 91 16.53 11.32 -1.50
CA PRO A 91 16.41 11.98 -0.22
C PRO A 91 17.08 11.14 0.88
N LYS A 92 17.91 11.79 1.72
CA LYS A 92 18.68 11.11 2.78
C LYS A 92 17.79 10.43 3.84
N GLY A 93 16.56 10.90 4.02
CA GLY A 93 15.65 10.42 5.06
C GLY A 93 14.68 9.33 4.63
N LEU A 94 14.78 8.78 3.41
CA LEU A 94 13.90 7.73 2.92
C LEU A 94 14.59 6.36 2.98
N VAL A 95 13.96 5.42 3.69
CA VAL A 95 14.31 4.00 3.66
C VAL A 95 13.03 3.16 3.61
N VAL A 96 13.15 1.94 3.11
CA VAL A 96 12.08 0.94 3.15
C VAL A 96 12.56 -0.30 3.90
N ARG A 97 11.67 -0.88 4.69
CA ARG A 97 11.95 -2.05 5.51
C ARG A 97 11.02 -3.18 5.14
N PHE A 98 11.59 -4.27 4.62
CA PHE A 98 10.90 -5.53 4.31
C PHE A 98 11.00 -6.49 5.48
N ASP A 99 10.10 -7.49 5.51
CA ASP A 99 10.07 -8.58 6.50
C ASP A 99 9.94 -8.08 7.95
N TYR A 100 9.40 -6.88 8.15
CA TYR A 100 9.15 -6.35 9.48
C TYR A 100 7.88 -6.99 10.04
N GLN A 101 8.09 -8.12 10.72
CA GLN A 101 7.06 -8.95 11.31
C GLN A 101 7.39 -9.23 12.78
N ARG A 102 6.40 -9.68 13.55
CA ARG A 102 6.55 -10.00 14.97
C ARG A 102 6.01 -11.40 15.26
N HIS A 103 6.74 -12.16 16.06
CA HIS A 103 6.30 -13.43 16.62
C HIS A 103 5.20 -13.24 17.67
N GLU A 104 4.47 -14.31 17.99
CA GLU A 104 3.46 -14.30 19.06
C GLU A 104 4.05 -13.95 20.44
N ASP A 105 5.31 -14.29 20.70
CA ASP A 105 6.06 -13.93 21.92
C ASP A 105 6.52 -12.46 21.95
N GLY A 106 6.22 -11.68 20.91
CA GLY A 106 6.59 -10.28 20.79
C GLY A 106 7.98 -10.02 20.21
N LEU A 107 8.77 -11.05 19.90
CA LEU A 107 10.07 -10.88 19.24
C LEU A 107 9.86 -10.49 17.75
N GLU A 108 10.68 -9.57 17.27
CA GLU A 108 10.66 -9.17 15.87
C GLU A 108 11.53 -10.11 15.02
N PHE A 109 11.04 -10.44 13.83
CA PHE A 109 11.84 -11.15 12.82
C PHE A 109 12.98 -10.24 12.31
N PRO A 110 14.09 -10.83 11.84
CA PRO A 110 15.11 -10.08 11.12
C PRO A 110 14.50 -9.36 9.91
N SER A 111 14.63 -8.05 9.87
CA SER A 111 14.08 -7.22 8.81
C SER A 111 15.18 -6.70 7.88
N HIS A 112 14.83 -6.44 6.62
CA HIS A 112 15.76 -5.99 5.59
C HIS A 112 15.48 -4.54 5.20
N VAL A 113 16.46 -3.67 5.43
CA VAL A 113 16.36 -2.25 5.08
C VAL A 113 16.99 -2.01 3.70
N ARG A 114 16.26 -1.34 2.81
CA ARG A 114 16.75 -0.87 1.51
C ARG A 114 16.58 0.64 1.37
N ARG A 115 17.35 1.24 0.48
CA ARG A 115 17.28 2.67 0.16
C ARG A 115 16.87 2.87 -1.29
N PRO A 116 16.30 4.02 -1.64
CA PRO A 116 16.15 4.42 -3.03
C PRO A 116 17.51 4.46 -3.73
N ALA A 117 17.52 4.24 -5.03
CA ALA A 117 18.72 4.41 -5.86
C ALA A 117 19.35 5.80 -5.65
N LEU A 118 20.68 5.90 -5.78
CA LEU A 118 21.40 7.14 -5.52
C LEU A 118 20.97 8.26 -6.46
N GLU A 119 20.82 7.92 -7.74
CA GLU A 119 20.39 8.81 -8.80
C GLU A 119 19.17 8.24 -9.51
N ASP A 120 18.38 9.11 -10.14
CA ASP A 120 17.18 8.76 -10.90
C ASP A 120 16.23 7.80 -10.14
N TRP A 121 16.21 7.98 -8.81
CA TRP A 121 15.44 7.15 -7.89
C TRP A 121 13.93 7.29 -8.07
N LEU A 122 13.46 8.48 -8.43
CA LEU A 122 12.06 8.79 -8.63
C LEU A 122 11.67 8.54 -10.08
N ILE A 123 10.77 7.60 -10.29
CA ILE A 123 10.30 7.20 -11.62
C ILE A 123 9.12 8.06 -12.05
N ASP A 124 8.09 8.13 -11.21
CA ASP A 124 6.87 8.88 -11.47
C ASP A 124 6.12 9.19 -10.17
N PHE A 125 5.21 10.16 -10.24
CA PHE A 125 4.32 10.49 -9.14
C PHE A 125 3.03 11.14 -9.61
N SER A 126 2.01 11.07 -8.76
CA SER A 126 0.76 11.79 -8.90
C SER A 126 0.42 12.44 -7.56
N PRO A 127 0.18 13.75 -7.50
CA PRO A 127 -0.04 14.44 -6.24
C PRO A 127 -1.36 14.03 -5.57
N GLN A 128 -1.46 14.34 -4.28
CA GLN A 128 -2.71 14.23 -3.55
C GLN A 128 -3.68 15.33 -4.00
N SER A 129 -4.93 14.96 -4.24
CA SER A 129 -5.98 15.93 -4.53
C SER A 129 -6.34 16.79 -3.30
N ARG A 130 -6.72 18.03 -3.55
CA ARG A 130 -7.34 18.88 -2.52
C ARG A 130 -8.70 18.34 -2.09
N VAL A 131 -9.41 17.69 -2.99
CA VAL A 131 -10.71 17.04 -2.73
C VAL A 131 -10.62 16.04 -1.59
N ASP A 132 -9.52 15.32 -1.47
CA ASP A 132 -9.29 14.31 -0.43
C ASP A 132 -9.25 14.89 1.01
N ARG A 133 -9.25 16.21 1.14
CA ARG A 133 -9.26 16.94 2.43
C ARG A 133 -10.59 17.60 2.71
N LEU A 134 -11.56 17.47 1.82
CA LEU A 134 -12.88 18.07 2.01
C LEU A 134 -13.73 17.22 2.97
N PRO A 135 -14.66 17.86 3.69
CA PRO A 135 -15.57 17.20 4.62
C PRO A 135 -16.43 16.09 3.98
N ASP A 136 -16.79 16.23 2.70
CA ASP A 136 -17.51 15.19 1.95
C ASP A 136 -16.83 14.94 0.61
N PRO A 137 -15.78 14.13 0.57
CA PRO A 137 -15.05 13.82 -0.66
C PRO A 137 -15.88 13.02 -1.68
N LYS A 138 -17.07 12.50 -1.31
CA LYS A 138 -17.93 11.76 -2.24
C LYS A 138 -18.58 12.66 -3.29
N THR A 139 -18.80 13.94 -2.95
CA THR A 139 -19.45 14.91 -3.84
C THR A 139 -18.49 15.63 -4.77
N ALA A 140 -17.20 15.55 -4.52
CA ALA A 140 -16.16 16.16 -5.31
C ALA A 140 -15.30 15.07 -5.96
N VAL A 141 -14.84 15.34 -7.18
CA VAL A 141 -14.12 14.38 -8.00
C VAL A 141 -12.69 14.87 -8.20
N PRO A 142 -11.66 14.12 -7.73
CA PRO A 142 -10.27 14.43 -8.05
C PRO A 142 -10.00 14.41 -9.55
N GLU A 143 -9.03 15.18 -10.01
CA GLU A 143 -8.57 15.10 -11.40
C GLU A 143 -7.92 13.72 -11.67
N LEU A 144 -7.86 13.32 -12.95
CA LEU A 144 -7.35 12.00 -13.33
C LEU A 144 -5.85 11.81 -13.05
N ASP A 145 -5.11 12.90 -12.83
CA ASP A 145 -3.70 12.92 -12.47
C ASP A 145 -3.44 13.29 -10.98
N GLU A 146 -4.48 13.28 -10.15
CA GLU A 146 -4.42 13.49 -8.71
C GLU A 146 -4.66 12.17 -7.94
N LEU A 147 -3.79 11.16 -8.18
CA LEU A 147 -3.96 9.80 -7.68
C LEU A 147 -3.15 9.49 -6.41
N ASP A 148 -2.46 10.47 -5.83
CA ASP A 148 -1.73 10.32 -4.56
C ASP A 148 -0.77 9.12 -4.54
N TYR A 149 0.02 8.90 -5.59
CA TYR A 149 1.04 7.85 -5.60
C TYR A 149 2.43 8.39 -5.92
N VAL A 150 3.42 7.61 -5.56
CA VAL A 150 4.81 7.78 -5.95
C VAL A 150 5.42 6.43 -6.30
N LEU A 151 6.14 6.37 -7.42
CA LEU A 151 6.94 5.23 -7.87
C LEU A 151 8.42 5.58 -7.76
N PHE A 152 9.18 4.74 -7.09
CA PHE A 152 10.62 4.96 -6.94
C PHE A 152 11.41 3.66 -7.00
N ARG A 153 12.65 3.79 -7.50
CA ARG A 153 13.61 2.70 -7.68
C ARG A 153 14.45 2.51 -6.43
N LEU A 154 14.69 1.26 -6.05
CA LEU A 154 15.60 0.88 -4.99
C LEU A 154 17.01 0.61 -5.52
N GLU A 155 18.01 0.75 -4.64
CA GLU A 155 19.37 0.27 -4.91
C GLU A 155 19.37 -1.23 -5.18
N GLU A 156 20.25 -1.69 -6.07
CA GLU A 156 20.42 -3.12 -6.37
C GLU A 156 21.03 -3.88 -5.18
N GLU A 157 21.87 -3.22 -4.38
CA GLU A 157 22.54 -3.85 -3.24
C GLU A 157 21.82 -3.56 -1.92
N PRO A 158 21.76 -4.56 -1.02
CA PRO A 158 21.23 -4.36 0.32
C PRO A 158 22.12 -3.38 1.10
N VAL A 159 21.49 -2.51 1.89
CA VAL A 159 22.21 -1.62 2.81
C VAL A 159 22.84 -2.44 3.91
N THR A 160 24.13 -2.24 4.17
CA THR A 160 24.79 -2.78 5.36
C THR A 160 24.10 -2.22 6.60
N PRO A 161 23.69 -3.08 7.57
CA PRO A 161 23.11 -2.62 8.82
C PRO A 161 24.02 -1.59 9.51
N SER A 162 23.42 -0.57 10.10
CA SER A 162 24.18 0.49 10.81
C SER A 162 24.94 0.01 12.06
N ASP A 163 24.70 -1.21 12.50
CA ASP A 163 25.37 -1.91 13.60
C ASP A 163 26.61 -2.71 13.17
N GLY A 164 27.01 -2.60 11.91
CA GLY A 164 28.19 -3.30 11.38
C GLY A 164 27.98 -4.79 11.07
N GLY A 165 26.72 -5.24 11.04
CA GLY A 165 26.37 -6.59 10.62
C GLY A 165 26.74 -6.86 9.16
N GLU A 166 26.82 -8.14 8.78
CA GLU A 166 27.09 -8.52 7.38
C GLU A 166 25.96 -8.02 6.46
N PRO A 167 26.29 -7.60 5.22
CA PRO A 167 25.31 -7.21 4.22
C PRO A 167 24.31 -8.34 3.99
N VAL A 168 23.05 -8.14 4.36
CA VAL A 168 22.01 -9.15 4.14
C VAL A 168 21.48 -8.95 2.72
N ARG A 169 21.83 -9.87 1.83
CA ARG A 169 21.18 -9.93 0.53
C ARG A 169 19.72 -10.34 0.73
N LEU A 170 18.81 -9.65 0.06
CA LEU A 170 17.45 -10.16 -0.05
C LEU A 170 17.52 -11.60 -0.58
N PRO A 171 16.67 -12.51 -0.04
CA PRO A 171 16.62 -13.85 -0.58
C PRO A 171 16.50 -13.79 -2.11
N ALA A 172 17.36 -14.48 -2.80
CA ALA A 172 17.23 -14.65 -4.25
C ALA A 172 15.83 -15.21 -4.50
N GLY A 173 14.97 -14.41 -5.15
CA GLY A 173 13.59 -14.83 -5.40
C GLY A 173 12.50 -14.05 -4.66
N ARG A 174 12.81 -12.90 -4.02
CA ARG A 174 11.73 -11.99 -3.60
C ARG A 174 11.01 -11.50 -4.86
N GLY A 175 9.76 -11.89 -5.00
CA GLY A 175 8.89 -11.47 -6.10
C GLY A 175 8.43 -10.01 -5.96
N TRP A 176 7.52 -9.64 -6.79
CA TRP A 176 6.77 -8.39 -6.74
C TRP A 176 5.28 -8.67 -6.92
N ILE A 177 4.45 -7.71 -6.57
CA ILE A 177 3.01 -7.82 -6.79
C ILE A 177 2.73 -7.54 -8.26
N GLU A 178 2.31 -8.58 -8.97
CA GLU A 178 1.93 -8.45 -10.37
C GLU A 178 0.70 -7.56 -10.52
N VAL A 179 0.77 -6.65 -11.47
CA VAL A 179 -0.36 -5.79 -11.84
C VAL A 179 -1.23 -6.53 -12.85
N PRO A 180 -2.52 -6.76 -12.55
CA PRO A 180 -3.43 -7.42 -13.49
C PRO A 180 -3.49 -6.72 -14.85
N SER A 181 -3.64 -7.48 -15.92
CA SER A 181 -3.84 -6.94 -17.28
C SER A 181 -5.24 -6.37 -17.49
N ALA A 182 -6.20 -6.78 -16.67
CA ALA A 182 -7.57 -6.30 -16.65
C ALA A 182 -8.05 -6.19 -15.19
N PHE A 183 -8.85 -5.18 -14.91
CA PHE A 183 -9.39 -4.92 -13.57
C PHE A 183 -10.89 -5.16 -13.56
N ALA A 184 -11.35 -5.91 -12.56
CA ALA A 184 -12.79 -6.02 -12.28
C ALA A 184 -13.31 -4.69 -11.70
N ARG A 185 -14.60 -4.43 -11.87
CA ARG A 185 -15.26 -3.31 -11.21
C ARG A 185 -15.40 -3.59 -9.72
N PHE A 186 -15.41 -2.55 -8.92
CA PHE A 186 -15.71 -2.68 -7.50
C PHE A 186 -17.22 -2.79 -7.30
N GLU A 187 -17.64 -3.93 -6.77
CA GLU A 187 -19.03 -4.18 -6.40
C GLU A 187 -19.19 -3.92 -4.90
N ALA A 188 -20.31 -3.28 -4.50
CA ALA A 188 -20.60 -3.04 -3.10
C ALA A 188 -20.67 -4.35 -2.32
N ASP A 189 -20.30 -4.28 -1.04
CA ASP A 189 -20.30 -5.39 -0.09
C ASP A 189 -19.43 -6.60 -0.53
N THR A 190 -18.43 -6.37 -1.39
CA THR A 190 -17.42 -7.38 -1.72
C THR A 190 -16.18 -7.28 -0.83
N PRO A 191 -15.36 -8.36 -0.73
CA PRO A 191 -14.17 -8.40 0.10
C PRO A 191 -13.09 -7.42 -0.33
N LEU A 192 -12.39 -6.84 0.66
CA LEU A 192 -11.13 -6.12 0.46
C LEU A 192 -10.14 -6.50 1.56
N PHE A 193 -8.95 -6.97 1.15
CA PHE A 193 -7.87 -7.36 2.03
C PHE A 193 -6.71 -6.38 1.90
N ILE A 194 -6.14 -5.95 3.01
CA ILE A 194 -5.08 -4.94 3.03
C ILE A 194 -3.90 -5.47 3.85
N LEU A 195 -2.70 -5.51 3.24
CA LEU A 195 -1.44 -5.74 3.93
C LEU A 195 -0.82 -4.40 4.30
N GLN A 196 -0.63 -4.14 5.59
CA GLN A 196 -0.34 -2.80 6.09
C GLN A 196 0.64 -2.79 7.26
N HIS A 197 1.29 -1.63 7.49
CA HIS A 197 2.07 -1.31 8.67
C HIS A 197 1.34 -0.23 9.50
N PRO A 198 0.23 -0.57 10.18
CA PRO A 198 -0.56 0.40 10.93
C PRO A 198 0.26 0.97 12.08
N SER A 199 0.24 2.28 12.26
CA SER A 199 1.04 3.03 13.24
C SER A 199 2.57 2.80 13.12
N GLY A 200 3.05 2.32 11.96
CA GLY A 200 4.43 1.92 11.76
C GLY A 200 4.82 0.60 12.46
N GLU A 201 3.85 -0.14 12.98
CA GLU A 201 4.00 -1.44 13.61
C GLU A 201 4.37 -2.54 12.59
N PRO A 202 4.76 -3.75 13.03
CA PRO A 202 4.96 -4.90 12.16
C PRO A 202 3.80 -5.16 11.21
N LEU A 203 4.08 -5.84 10.11
CA LEU A 203 3.12 -6.15 9.05
C LEU A 203 1.87 -6.82 9.62
N GLN A 204 0.70 -6.34 9.21
CA GLN A 204 -0.60 -6.86 9.61
C GLN A 204 -1.49 -7.02 8.39
N LEU A 205 -2.33 -8.04 8.43
CA LEU A 205 -3.39 -8.29 7.47
C LEU A 205 -4.72 -7.79 8.04
N ALA A 206 -5.37 -6.85 7.35
CA ALA A 206 -6.76 -6.49 7.61
C ALA A 206 -7.66 -7.18 6.59
N LEU A 207 -8.62 -7.96 7.10
CA LEU A 207 -9.61 -8.71 6.32
C LEU A 207 -11.00 -8.15 6.59
N ASP A 208 -11.70 -7.79 5.51
CA ASP A 208 -13.11 -7.45 5.59
C ASP A 208 -13.82 -8.04 4.36
N THR A 209 -14.85 -8.83 4.60
CA THR A 209 -15.57 -9.59 3.57
C THR A 209 -16.72 -8.80 2.94
N GLN A 210 -17.11 -7.68 3.53
CA GLN A 210 -18.18 -6.79 3.05
C GLN A 210 -17.71 -5.33 3.05
N SER A 211 -16.52 -5.11 2.56
CA SER A 211 -15.78 -3.88 2.75
C SER A 211 -16.11 -2.78 1.76
N ILE A 212 -16.25 -3.13 0.48
CA ILE A 212 -16.40 -2.14 -0.58
C ILE A 212 -17.75 -1.41 -0.43
N ILE A 213 -17.71 -0.07 -0.52
CA ILE A 213 -18.90 0.79 -0.51
C ILE A 213 -19.26 1.19 -1.94
N GLY A 214 -18.26 1.46 -2.78
CA GLY A 214 -18.42 1.90 -4.17
C GLY A 214 -17.28 2.78 -4.65
N GLU A 215 -17.37 3.21 -5.89
CA GLU A 215 -16.42 4.12 -6.55
C GLU A 215 -17.00 5.52 -6.67
N ASN A 216 -16.13 6.53 -6.82
CA ASN A 216 -16.54 7.86 -7.24
C ASN A 216 -16.83 7.92 -8.75
N GLY A 217 -17.44 9.04 -9.22
CA GLY A 217 -17.97 9.17 -10.56
C GLY A 217 -16.95 9.06 -11.71
N ASN A 218 -15.65 9.23 -11.46
CA ASN A 218 -14.59 9.14 -12.48
C ASN A 218 -13.57 8.01 -12.23
N GLY A 219 -13.83 7.10 -11.29
CA GLY A 219 -12.97 5.95 -11.03
C GLY A 219 -11.61 6.28 -10.43
N THR A 220 -11.42 7.47 -9.82
CA THR A 220 -10.17 7.85 -9.15
C THR A 220 -10.13 7.46 -7.68
N ARG A 221 -11.27 7.10 -7.07
CA ARG A 221 -11.39 6.65 -5.67
C ARG A 221 -12.38 5.51 -5.55
N VAL A 222 -12.01 4.55 -4.71
CA VAL A 222 -12.89 3.52 -4.17
C VAL A 222 -12.98 3.72 -2.66
N PHE A 223 -14.18 3.57 -2.11
CA PHE A 223 -14.48 3.74 -0.69
C PHE A 223 -14.72 2.37 -0.05
N HIS A 224 -14.19 2.19 1.18
CA HIS A 224 -14.22 0.89 1.87
C HIS A 224 -14.27 1.04 3.40
N ARG A 225 -14.66 -0.06 4.09
CA ARG A 225 -14.81 -0.12 5.55
C ARG A 225 -13.66 -0.85 6.24
N THR A 226 -12.75 -1.49 5.50
CA THR A 226 -11.62 -2.24 6.10
C THR A 226 -10.84 -1.37 7.08
N ASN A 227 -10.56 -1.91 8.28
CA ASN A 227 -9.87 -1.18 9.33
C ASN A 227 -8.44 -0.81 8.95
N THR A 228 -8.11 0.46 9.13
CA THR A 228 -6.75 0.99 8.91
C THR A 228 -6.41 2.03 9.97
N LEU A 229 -5.11 2.26 10.18
CA LEU A 229 -4.58 3.26 11.10
C LEU A 229 -3.57 4.16 10.38
N PRO A 230 -3.15 5.31 10.95
CA PRO A 230 -2.02 6.07 10.43
C PRO A 230 -0.83 5.13 10.18
N GLY A 231 -0.13 5.27 9.05
CA GLY A 231 0.92 4.31 8.63
C GLY A 231 0.45 3.27 7.61
N SER A 232 -0.87 3.05 7.47
CA SER A 232 -1.43 2.16 6.44
C SER A 232 -1.45 2.80 5.05
N SER A 233 -1.23 4.10 4.92
CA SER A 233 -1.14 4.81 3.64
C SER A 233 -0.09 4.17 2.74
N GLY A 234 -0.46 3.84 1.48
CA GLY A 234 0.38 3.16 0.50
C GLY A 234 0.32 1.64 0.54
N SER A 235 -0.58 1.06 1.34
CA SER A 235 -0.81 -0.39 1.38
C SER A 235 -1.44 -0.92 0.10
N PRO A 236 -1.03 -2.12 -0.37
CA PRO A 236 -1.76 -2.82 -1.41
C PRO A 236 -3.11 -3.31 -0.90
N CYS A 237 -4.13 -3.13 -1.74
CA CYS A 237 -5.47 -3.67 -1.52
C CYS A 237 -5.73 -4.80 -2.51
N PHE A 238 -6.23 -5.92 -2.00
CA PHE A 238 -6.47 -7.13 -2.78
C PHE A 238 -7.94 -7.55 -2.73
N ASN A 239 -8.38 -8.19 -3.81
CA ASN A 239 -9.64 -8.94 -3.82
C ASN A 239 -9.44 -10.31 -3.13
N GLN A 240 -10.51 -11.11 -3.10
CA GLN A 240 -10.50 -12.45 -2.50
C GLN A 240 -9.52 -13.45 -3.15
N ASN A 241 -9.04 -13.17 -4.37
CA ASN A 241 -8.09 -14.00 -5.12
C ASN A 241 -6.64 -13.55 -4.95
N TRP A 242 -6.36 -12.58 -4.09
CA TRP A 242 -5.05 -11.93 -3.93
C TRP A 242 -4.56 -11.20 -5.20
N GLU A 243 -5.50 -10.70 -6.01
CA GLU A 243 -5.20 -9.82 -7.12
C GLU A 243 -5.19 -8.38 -6.63
N LEU A 244 -4.19 -7.61 -7.03
CA LEU A 244 -4.06 -6.19 -6.69
C LEU A 244 -5.19 -5.39 -7.34
N VAL A 245 -5.99 -4.69 -6.55
CA VAL A 245 -7.13 -3.90 -7.05
C VAL A 245 -7.01 -2.41 -6.76
N ALA A 246 -6.35 -2.02 -5.66
CA ALA A 246 -6.21 -0.61 -5.30
C ALA A 246 -4.97 -0.34 -4.42
N LEU A 247 -4.63 0.95 -4.29
CA LEU A 247 -3.63 1.50 -3.38
C LEU A 247 -4.37 2.23 -2.25
N HIS A 248 -4.30 1.72 -1.02
CA HIS A 248 -4.92 2.38 0.14
C HIS A 248 -4.34 3.77 0.34
N ARG A 249 -5.21 4.77 0.51
CA ARG A 249 -4.79 6.16 0.66
C ARG A 249 -4.92 6.67 2.09
N GLY A 250 -6.06 6.45 2.70
CA GLY A 250 -6.30 6.96 4.03
C GLY A 250 -7.77 7.01 4.41
N ARG A 251 -8.01 7.60 5.56
CA ARG A 251 -9.27 7.69 6.26
C ARG A 251 -10.07 8.90 5.81
N ASP A 252 -11.39 8.82 5.92
CA ASP A 252 -12.28 9.97 5.84
C ASP A 252 -11.88 11.03 6.88
N PRO A 253 -11.71 12.29 6.50
CA PRO A 253 -11.42 13.38 7.43
C PRO A 253 -12.54 13.62 8.47
N ASN A 254 -13.75 13.16 8.23
CA ASN A 254 -14.89 13.30 9.15
C ASN A 254 -15.11 12.09 10.05
N PHE A 255 -14.13 11.25 10.24
CA PHE A 255 -14.23 10.02 11.03
C PHE A 255 -14.78 10.22 12.46
N ASP A 256 -14.61 11.41 13.05
CA ASP A 256 -15.09 11.75 14.40
C ASP A 256 -16.54 12.26 14.43
N SER A 257 -17.22 12.35 13.27
CA SER A 257 -18.64 12.68 13.20
C SER A 257 -19.50 11.39 13.21
N ASP A 258 -20.73 11.46 13.67
CA ASP A 258 -21.70 10.34 13.70
C ASP A 258 -22.07 9.81 12.30
N ALA A 259 -21.46 10.31 11.24
CA ALA A 259 -21.57 9.77 9.88
C ALA A 259 -20.75 8.49 9.77
N LEU A 260 -21.22 7.54 8.93
CA LEU A 260 -20.54 6.29 8.64
C LEU A 260 -19.10 6.57 8.18
N ALA A 261 -18.14 6.29 9.06
CA ALA A 261 -16.73 6.41 8.76
C ALA A 261 -16.32 5.43 7.64
N TYR A 262 -15.57 5.90 6.67
CA TYR A 262 -15.02 5.08 5.59
C TYR A 262 -13.57 5.44 5.30
N ASN A 263 -12.89 4.54 4.66
CA ASN A 263 -11.57 4.73 4.12
C ASN A 263 -11.64 4.89 2.60
N SER A 264 -10.58 5.41 2.01
CA SER A 264 -10.48 5.53 0.55
C SER A 264 -9.19 4.91 0.04
N ALA A 265 -9.27 4.35 -1.15
CA ALA A 265 -8.14 3.86 -1.91
C ALA A 265 -8.21 4.35 -3.36
N VAL A 266 -7.09 4.33 -4.05
CA VAL A 266 -6.99 4.65 -5.47
C VAL A 266 -7.10 3.35 -6.27
N PRO A 267 -8.10 3.18 -7.15
CA PRO A 267 -8.17 2.03 -8.05
C PRO A 267 -6.87 1.86 -8.82
N PHE A 268 -6.29 0.64 -8.80
CA PHE A 268 -5.01 0.42 -9.48
C PHE A 268 -5.15 0.53 -11.00
N ALA A 269 -6.35 0.34 -11.54
CA ALA A 269 -6.72 0.66 -12.91
C ALA A 269 -6.42 2.12 -13.29
N ALA A 270 -6.75 3.08 -12.40
CA ALA A 270 -6.47 4.50 -12.64
C ALA A 270 -4.96 4.79 -12.64
N VAL A 271 -4.20 4.17 -11.72
CA VAL A 271 -2.73 4.28 -11.70
C VAL A 271 -2.13 3.75 -13.00
N THR A 272 -2.57 2.57 -13.45
CA THR A 272 -2.09 1.96 -14.70
C THR A 272 -2.39 2.84 -15.91
N ALA A 273 -3.63 3.32 -16.03
CA ALA A 273 -4.04 4.20 -17.13
C ALA A 273 -3.22 5.50 -17.17
N LEU A 274 -2.92 6.11 -16.02
CA LEU A 274 -2.10 7.31 -15.96
C LEU A 274 -0.65 7.03 -16.39
N LEU A 275 -0.07 5.91 -15.95
CA LEU A 275 1.29 5.50 -16.36
C LEU A 275 1.36 5.15 -17.85
N GLU A 276 0.34 4.51 -18.41
CA GLU A 276 0.23 4.26 -19.85
C GLU A 276 0.20 5.57 -20.64
N ASN A 277 -0.61 6.54 -20.22
CA ASN A 277 -0.68 7.88 -20.84
C ASN A 277 0.65 8.66 -20.76
N ARG A 278 1.51 8.32 -19.78
CA ARG A 278 2.84 8.93 -19.61
C ARG A 278 3.95 8.13 -20.31
N GLY A 279 3.62 7.02 -20.99
CA GLY A 279 4.60 6.14 -21.64
C GLY A 279 5.42 5.28 -20.69
N LEU A 280 4.93 5.07 -19.46
CA LEU A 280 5.60 4.35 -18.37
C LEU A 280 5.00 2.97 -18.08
N ALA A 281 4.18 2.43 -18.97
CA ALA A 281 3.51 1.12 -18.80
C ALA A 281 4.48 -0.01 -18.45
N ASN A 282 5.68 -0.01 -19.05
CA ASN A 282 6.71 -1.03 -18.83
C ASN A 282 7.29 -1.02 -17.40
N THR A 283 7.10 0.05 -16.64
CA THR A 283 7.56 0.12 -15.25
C THR A 283 6.85 -0.89 -14.35
N LEU A 284 5.58 -1.18 -14.66
CA LEU A 284 4.76 -2.15 -13.92
C LEU A 284 4.81 -3.58 -14.52
N ARG A 285 5.43 -3.75 -15.67
CA ARG A 285 5.53 -5.02 -16.40
C ARG A 285 6.96 -5.20 -16.89
N PRO A 286 7.92 -5.44 -15.98
CA PRO A 286 9.30 -5.68 -16.40
C PRO A 286 9.33 -6.88 -17.34
N SER A 287 10.07 -6.74 -18.44
CA SER A 287 10.34 -7.88 -19.33
C SER A 287 11.04 -8.97 -18.54
N SER A 288 10.51 -10.18 -18.57
CA SER A 288 11.09 -11.39 -17.98
C SER A 288 12.44 -11.72 -18.59
#